data_e0fdc96e7fa72fa4180fc44c6cb17f7a
#
_entry.id   e0fdc96e7fa72fa4180fc44c6cb17f7a
#
_cell.length_a   1.000
_cell.length_b   1.000
_cell.length_c   1.000
_cell.angle_alpha   90.00
_cell.angle_beta   90.00
_cell.angle_gamma   90.00
#
_symmetry.space_group_name_H-M   'P 1'
#
loop_
_entity.id
_entity.type
_entity.pdbx_description
1 polymer ?
#
loop_
_entity_poly.entity_id
_entity_poly.type
_entity_poly.pdbx_seq_one_letter_code
_entity_poly.pdbx_strand_id
1 'polypeptide(L)'
;MKKMLTRSVVFAALTLSPVALAQDAAAPAAPTTPVNKPGADAVRDTWNYFYKGQGQGPILVEAKLCTEVAKDGPNKFECTAEVDPTAGVKANTTVMLWQSYLVPSGDSVEDIMVQTKQGTTVRETKDVKVKGEGWRARQWTGVRLNKPGNWTVTIMRGEETLKEIQIKVN
;
A
#
# COMPACT_ATOMS: atom_id res chain seq x y z
N MET A 1 -10.20 9.00 101.59
CA MET A 1 -9.41 9.46 100.42
C MET A 1 -9.69 8.51 99.27
N LYS A 2 -10.65 8.83 98.40
CA LYS A 2 -10.97 8.01 97.19
C LYS A 2 -10.78 8.92 95.98
N LYS A 3 -9.80 8.59 95.16
CA LYS A 3 -9.55 9.26 93.86
C LYS A 3 -10.48 8.70 92.79
N MET A 4 -11.36 9.53 92.25
CA MET A 4 -12.17 9.22 91.09
C MET A 4 -11.31 9.40 89.85
N LEU A 5 -11.17 8.34 89.06
CA LEU A 5 -10.58 8.39 87.73
C LEU A 5 -11.71 8.60 86.75
N THR A 6 -11.67 9.74 86.09
CA THR A 6 -12.55 10.07 84.99
C THR A 6 -11.96 9.47 83.72
N ARG A 7 -12.64 8.52 83.11
CA ARG A 7 -12.27 7.97 81.79
C ARG A 7 -12.90 8.84 80.68
N SER A 8 -12.08 9.57 80.00
CA SER A 8 -12.50 10.24 78.79
C SER A 8 -12.53 9.26 77.58
N VAL A 9 -13.71 9.08 76.99
CA VAL A 9 -13.93 8.29 75.81
C VAL A 9 -13.72 9.25 74.59
N VAL A 10 -12.65 9.04 73.81
CA VAL A 10 -12.42 9.76 72.59
C VAL A 10 -13.12 9.00 71.48
N PHE A 11 -14.17 9.58 70.95
CA PHE A 11 -14.77 9.10 69.70
C PHE A 11 -13.93 9.55 68.54
N ALA A 12 -13.24 8.61 67.90
CA ALA A 12 -12.59 8.84 66.61
C ALA A 12 -13.64 8.72 65.48
N ALA A 13 -14.03 9.83 64.90
CA ALA A 13 -14.87 9.85 63.72
C ALA A 13 -14.00 9.48 62.48
N LEU A 14 -14.22 8.28 61.97
CA LEU A 14 -13.67 7.86 60.67
C LEU A 14 -14.44 8.56 59.54
N THR A 15 -13.87 9.58 58.95
CA THR A 15 -14.35 10.15 57.72
C THR A 15 -13.94 9.25 56.56
N LEU A 16 -14.87 8.47 56.04
CA LEU A 16 -14.76 7.77 54.77
C LEU A 16 -14.80 8.81 53.63
N SER A 17 -13.65 9.16 53.09
CA SER A 17 -13.58 9.90 51.85
C SER A 17 -13.98 8.98 50.68
N PRO A 18 -14.95 9.34 49.84
CA PRO A 18 -15.20 8.60 48.63
C PRO A 18 -14.00 8.80 47.67
N VAL A 19 -13.26 7.73 47.42
CA VAL A 19 -12.31 7.69 46.31
C VAL A 19 -13.14 7.76 45.06
N ALA A 20 -13.20 8.91 44.42
CA ALA A 20 -13.70 9.07 43.07
C ALA A 20 -12.73 8.31 42.14
N LEU A 21 -13.13 7.11 41.71
CA LEU A 21 -12.51 6.45 40.57
C LEU A 21 -12.75 7.35 39.38
N ALA A 22 -11.73 8.13 39.01
CA ALA A 22 -11.67 8.77 37.73
C ALA A 22 -11.66 7.62 36.66
N GLN A 23 -12.84 7.33 36.10
CA GLN A 23 -12.93 6.57 34.90
C GLN A 23 -12.17 7.38 33.85
N ASP A 24 -11.00 6.89 33.48
CA ASP A 24 -10.29 7.32 32.29
C ASP A 24 -11.26 7.10 31.14
N ALA A 25 -12.00 8.14 30.75
CA ALA A 25 -12.81 8.13 29.57
C ALA A 25 -11.83 8.00 28.41
N ALA A 26 -11.68 6.77 27.91
CA ALA A 26 -10.93 6.51 26.71
C ALA A 26 -11.39 7.53 25.65
N ALA A 27 -10.47 8.36 25.19
CA ALA A 27 -10.73 9.32 24.13
C ALA A 27 -11.49 8.61 23.02
N PRO A 28 -12.58 9.17 22.48
CA PRO A 28 -13.32 8.55 21.40
C PRO A 28 -12.32 8.23 20.28
N ALA A 29 -12.24 6.94 19.92
CA ALA A 29 -11.39 6.50 18.83
C ALA A 29 -11.71 7.38 17.62
N ALA A 30 -10.69 8.02 17.06
CA ALA A 30 -10.85 8.82 15.85
C ALA A 30 -11.61 7.98 14.82
N PRO A 31 -12.61 8.54 14.12
CA PRO A 31 -13.36 7.80 13.13
C PRO A 31 -12.37 7.21 12.13
N THR A 32 -12.17 5.90 12.20
CA THR A 32 -11.41 5.18 11.20
C THR A 32 -12.18 5.34 9.90
N THR A 33 -11.67 6.14 8.97
CA THR A 33 -12.20 6.21 7.62
C THR A 33 -12.35 4.76 7.15
N PRO A 34 -13.55 4.32 6.78
CA PRO A 34 -13.74 2.95 6.34
C PRO A 34 -12.82 2.73 5.15
N VAL A 35 -11.80 1.89 5.34
CA VAL A 35 -10.95 1.49 4.24
C VAL A 35 -11.86 0.70 3.31
N ASN A 36 -12.24 1.33 2.20
CA ASN A 36 -13.11 0.72 1.19
C ASN A 36 -12.34 -0.40 0.47
N LYS A 37 -12.04 -1.45 1.23
CA LYS A 37 -11.45 -2.67 0.71
C LYS A 37 -12.56 -3.68 0.55
N PRO A 38 -12.88 -4.11 -0.67
CA PRO A 38 -13.83 -5.20 -0.87
C PRO A 38 -13.32 -6.43 -0.11
N GLY A 39 -14.24 -7.17 0.50
CA GLY A 39 -13.91 -8.45 1.13
C GLY A 39 -13.36 -9.44 0.10
N ALA A 40 -12.52 -10.38 0.54
CA ALA A 40 -11.89 -11.36 -0.34
C ALA A 40 -12.91 -12.15 -1.18
N ASP A 41 -14.05 -12.48 -0.60
CA ASP A 41 -15.12 -13.21 -1.30
C ASP A 41 -15.76 -12.35 -2.39
N ALA A 42 -16.04 -11.07 -2.13
CA ALA A 42 -16.60 -10.17 -3.14
C ALA A 42 -15.63 -9.98 -4.33
N VAL A 43 -14.33 -9.92 -4.05
CA VAL A 43 -13.31 -9.87 -5.11
C VAL A 43 -13.26 -11.16 -5.91
N ARG A 44 -13.32 -12.33 -5.24
CA ARG A 44 -13.35 -13.64 -5.89
C ARG A 44 -14.59 -13.81 -6.76
N ASP A 45 -15.74 -13.43 -6.24
CA ASP A 45 -17.02 -13.53 -6.98
C ASP A 45 -17.01 -12.63 -8.20
N THR A 46 -16.48 -11.39 -8.06
CA THR A 46 -16.29 -10.46 -9.17
C THR A 46 -15.34 -11.03 -10.21
N TRP A 47 -14.21 -11.59 -9.77
CA TRP A 47 -13.25 -12.26 -10.64
C TRP A 47 -13.88 -13.42 -11.39
N ASN A 48 -14.56 -14.32 -10.70
CA ASN A 48 -15.23 -15.47 -11.29
C ASN A 48 -16.33 -15.04 -12.27
N TYR A 49 -17.06 -13.97 -11.96
CA TYR A 49 -18.10 -13.43 -12.84
C TYR A 49 -17.50 -12.92 -14.16
N PHE A 50 -16.47 -12.09 -14.09
CA PHE A 50 -15.87 -11.51 -15.29
C PHE A 50 -15.04 -12.51 -16.10
N TYR A 51 -14.35 -13.41 -15.45
CA TYR A 51 -13.47 -14.37 -16.11
C TYR A 51 -14.02 -15.80 -16.17
N LYS A 52 -15.26 -16.02 -15.71
CA LYS A 52 -15.94 -17.34 -15.71
C LYS A 52 -15.06 -18.47 -15.17
N GLY A 53 -14.24 -18.19 -14.14
CA GLY A 53 -13.32 -19.13 -13.56
C GLY A 53 -12.11 -19.49 -14.45
N GLN A 54 -11.92 -18.83 -15.56
CA GLN A 54 -10.87 -19.19 -16.53
C GLN A 54 -9.48 -18.61 -16.20
N GLY A 55 -9.27 -18.12 -15.00
CA GLY A 55 -7.93 -17.76 -14.51
C GLY A 55 -7.11 -16.77 -15.36
N GLN A 56 -7.77 -15.80 -15.97
CA GLN A 56 -7.10 -14.83 -16.85
C GLN A 56 -6.46 -13.66 -16.08
N GLY A 57 -6.10 -13.87 -14.83
CA GLY A 57 -5.41 -12.85 -14.03
C GLY A 57 -3.91 -12.80 -14.33
N PRO A 58 -3.18 -11.83 -13.79
CA PRO A 58 -3.65 -10.72 -12.97
C PRO A 58 -4.29 -9.59 -13.78
N ILE A 59 -5.18 -8.82 -13.15
CA ILE A 59 -5.67 -7.58 -13.75
C ILE A 59 -4.75 -6.45 -13.31
N LEU A 60 -4.13 -5.77 -14.26
CA LEU A 60 -3.40 -4.53 -13.99
C LEU A 60 -4.41 -3.42 -13.66
N VAL A 61 -4.43 -2.98 -12.40
CA VAL A 61 -5.34 -1.92 -11.92
C VAL A 61 -4.75 -0.55 -12.21
N GLU A 62 -3.45 -0.38 -11.95
CA GLU A 62 -2.75 0.89 -12.12
C GLU A 62 -1.27 0.66 -12.39
N ALA A 63 -0.69 1.51 -13.23
CA ALA A 63 0.75 1.58 -13.41
C ALA A 63 1.18 3.02 -13.65
N LYS A 64 2.26 3.43 -12.98
CA LYS A 64 2.83 4.77 -13.08
C LYS A 64 4.33 4.78 -12.81
N LEU A 65 5.00 5.84 -13.27
CA LEU A 65 6.40 6.05 -12.98
C LEU A 65 6.54 6.89 -11.70
N CYS A 66 7.42 6.46 -10.81
CA CYS A 66 7.64 7.09 -9.52
C CYS A 66 9.12 7.36 -9.30
N THR A 67 9.45 8.46 -8.65
CA THR A 67 10.80 8.68 -8.13
C THR A 67 10.97 8.04 -6.77
N GLU A 68 9.86 7.82 -6.07
CA GLU A 68 9.88 7.24 -4.73
C GLU A 68 8.70 6.29 -4.50
N VAL A 69 8.99 5.18 -3.83
CA VAL A 69 8.00 4.20 -3.33
C VAL A 69 8.23 4.01 -1.84
N ALA A 70 7.19 4.19 -1.03
CA ALA A 70 7.28 4.03 0.41
C ALA A 70 7.62 2.59 0.80
N LYS A 71 8.64 2.40 1.63
CA LYS A 71 9.08 1.08 2.11
C LYS A 71 8.42 0.67 3.42
N ASP A 72 7.89 1.64 4.16
CA ASP A 72 7.27 1.45 5.48
C ASP A 72 6.14 2.46 5.71
N GLY A 73 5.58 2.44 6.92
CA GLY A 73 4.50 3.34 7.34
C GLY A 73 3.14 3.02 6.72
N PRO A 74 2.17 3.94 6.87
CA PRO A 74 0.79 3.73 6.41
C PRO A 74 0.67 3.63 4.88
N ASN A 75 1.61 4.24 4.15
CA ASN A 75 1.66 4.22 2.69
C ASN A 75 2.63 3.18 2.14
N LYS A 76 2.97 2.16 2.93
CA LYS A 76 3.90 1.11 2.52
C LYS A 76 3.51 0.52 1.16
N PHE A 77 4.50 0.46 0.26
CA PHE A 77 4.38 -0.01 -1.12
C PHE A 77 3.56 0.90 -2.05
N GLU A 78 3.25 2.12 -1.65
CA GLU A 78 2.63 3.12 -2.53
C GLU A 78 3.68 4.02 -3.19
N CYS A 79 3.37 4.49 -4.39
CA CYS A 79 4.10 5.54 -5.05
C CYS A 79 3.84 6.87 -4.33
N THR A 80 4.86 7.44 -3.70
CA THR A 80 4.74 8.69 -2.93
C THR A 80 5.15 9.92 -3.72
N ALA A 81 5.91 9.73 -4.80
CA ALA A 81 6.31 10.81 -5.70
C ALA A 81 6.21 10.32 -7.15
N GLU A 82 5.12 10.69 -7.81
CA GLU A 82 4.87 10.35 -9.21
C GLU A 82 5.67 11.25 -10.14
N VAL A 83 6.16 10.68 -11.22
CA VAL A 83 6.81 11.41 -12.31
C VAL A 83 5.74 11.92 -13.26
N ASP A 84 5.75 13.22 -13.56
CA ASP A 84 4.98 13.76 -14.68
C ASP A 84 5.67 13.36 -16.01
N PRO A 85 5.08 12.48 -16.80
CA PRO A 85 5.70 12.01 -18.04
C PRO A 85 5.90 13.12 -19.08
N THR A 86 5.11 14.21 -18.98
CA THR A 86 5.18 15.34 -19.92
C THR A 86 6.31 16.30 -19.56
N ALA A 87 6.54 16.55 -18.27
CA ALA A 87 7.69 17.32 -17.80
C ALA A 87 9.00 16.58 -18.03
N GLY A 88 8.94 15.25 -18.02
CA GLY A 88 10.08 14.37 -18.24
C GLY A 88 11.05 14.30 -17.07
N VAL A 89 12.14 13.57 -17.29
CA VAL A 89 13.22 13.39 -16.31
C VAL A 89 14.58 13.66 -16.93
N LYS A 90 15.59 13.89 -16.11
CA LYS A 90 16.97 14.04 -16.57
C LYS A 90 17.54 12.68 -17.02
N ALA A 91 18.43 12.71 -18.02
CA ALA A 91 19.19 11.53 -18.41
C ALA A 91 20.00 10.97 -17.22
N ASN A 92 20.25 9.68 -17.26
CA ASN A 92 20.88 8.90 -16.16
C ASN A 92 20.05 8.83 -14.88
N THR A 93 18.74 9.10 -14.95
CA THR A 93 17.81 8.88 -13.84
C THR A 93 17.31 7.43 -13.84
N THR A 94 17.16 6.86 -12.64
CA THR A 94 16.40 5.62 -12.45
C THR A 94 15.06 5.99 -11.82
N VAL A 95 13.98 5.63 -12.50
CA VAL A 95 12.62 5.75 -11.98
C VAL A 95 12.08 4.37 -11.64
N MET A 96 11.07 4.30 -10.78
CA MET A 96 10.41 3.06 -10.43
C MET A 96 9.11 2.95 -11.23
N LEU A 97 8.98 1.94 -12.08
CA LEU A 97 7.69 1.57 -12.61
C LEU A 97 6.91 0.88 -11.50
N TRP A 98 6.02 1.61 -10.88
CA TRP A 98 5.12 1.08 -9.87
C TRP A 98 3.88 0.48 -10.53
N GLN A 99 3.44 -0.67 -10.01
CA GLN A 99 2.36 -1.45 -10.59
C GLN A 99 1.47 -2.01 -9.47
N SER A 100 0.17 -1.93 -9.65
CA SER A 100 -0.83 -2.51 -8.77
C SER A 100 -1.70 -3.49 -9.54
N TYR A 101 -1.83 -4.69 -9.02
CA TYR A 101 -2.61 -5.76 -9.63
C TYR A 101 -3.69 -6.25 -8.69
N LEU A 102 -4.80 -6.66 -9.28
CA LEU A 102 -5.77 -7.56 -8.66
C LEU A 102 -5.40 -8.98 -9.09
N VAL A 103 -5.13 -9.84 -8.12
CA VAL A 103 -4.75 -11.23 -8.34
C VAL A 103 -5.29 -12.09 -7.17
N PRO A 104 -5.82 -13.29 -7.41
CA PRO A 104 -6.30 -14.16 -6.35
C PRO A 104 -5.26 -14.40 -5.27
N SER A 105 -5.71 -14.42 -4.00
CA SER A 105 -4.82 -14.64 -2.87
C SER A 105 -4.18 -16.02 -2.96
N GLY A 106 -2.85 -16.06 -2.83
CA GLY A 106 -2.07 -17.27 -2.95
C GLY A 106 -1.57 -17.60 -4.36
N ASP A 107 -2.12 -16.96 -5.39
CA ASP A 107 -1.66 -17.15 -6.75
C ASP A 107 -0.34 -16.44 -7.02
N SER A 108 0.42 -16.98 -7.96
CA SER A 108 1.66 -16.39 -8.45
C SER A 108 1.65 -16.40 -9.96
N VAL A 109 1.91 -15.24 -10.56
CA VAL A 109 1.94 -15.06 -12.01
C VAL A 109 3.34 -14.63 -12.42
N GLU A 110 3.92 -15.31 -13.40
CA GLU A 110 5.32 -15.13 -13.84
C GLU A 110 5.42 -14.75 -15.33
N ASP A 111 4.29 -14.57 -16.01
CA ASP A 111 4.22 -14.22 -17.44
C ASP A 111 4.10 -12.71 -17.70
N ILE A 112 4.36 -11.89 -16.67
CA ILE A 112 4.43 -10.44 -16.79
C ILE A 112 5.84 -10.01 -17.15
N MET A 113 5.94 -9.15 -18.14
CA MET A 113 7.21 -8.61 -18.63
C MET A 113 7.15 -7.08 -18.72
N VAL A 114 8.23 -6.43 -18.34
CA VAL A 114 8.42 -4.99 -18.54
C VAL A 114 9.47 -4.78 -19.59
N GLN A 115 9.09 -4.15 -20.68
CA GLN A 115 10.00 -3.76 -21.76
C GLN A 115 10.20 -2.25 -21.78
N THR A 116 11.44 -1.83 -21.92
CA THR A 116 11.81 -0.42 -22.01
C THR A 116 12.45 -0.15 -23.38
N LYS A 117 11.93 0.83 -24.12
CA LYS A 117 12.42 1.24 -25.42
C LYS A 117 12.86 2.70 -25.42
N GLN A 118 13.87 3.02 -26.20
CA GLN A 118 14.22 4.39 -26.59
C GLN A 118 13.99 4.55 -28.09
N GLY A 119 13.00 5.34 -28.46
CA GLY A 119 12.48 5.31 -29.83
C GLY A 119 12.05 3.89 -30.21
N THR A 120 12.62 3.33 -31.25
CA THR A 120 12.35 1.96 -31.72
C THR A 120 13.27 0.90 -31.10
N THR A 121 14.29 1.30 -30.36
CA THR A 121 15.31 0.39 -29.83
C THR A 121 14.92 -0.14 -28.46
N VAL A 122 14.80 -1.44 -28.31
CA VAL A 122 14.65 -2.10 -27.00
C VAL A 122 15.95 -1.93 -26.22
N ARG A 123 15.85 -1.40 -25.01
CA ARG A 123 16.98 -1.18 -24.11
C ARG A 123 17.07 -2.22 -23.01
N GLU A 124 15.93 -2.63 -22.50
CA GLU A 124 15.86 -3.59 -21.42
C GLU A 124 14.52 -4.34 -21.45
N THR A 125 14.55 -5.59 -21.05
CA THR A 125 13.37 -6.42 -20.80
C THR A 125 13.58 -7.12 -19.47
N LYS A 126 12.57 -7.08 -18.60
CA LYS A 126 12.58 -7.71 -17.26
C LYS A 126 11.33 -8.53 -17.06
N ASP A 127 11.51 -9.76 -16.60
CA ASP A 127 10.41 -10.57 -16.12
C ASP A 127 10.01 -10.09 -14.72
N VAL A 128 8.72 -10.10 -14.49
CA VAL A 128 8.10 -9.59 -13.26
C VAL A 128 7.21 -10.66 -12.67
N LYS A 129 7.54 -11.07 -11.45
CA LYS A 129 6.73 -12.03 -10.71
C LYS A 129 5.71 -11.31 -9.84
N VAL A 130 4.42 -11.54 -10.11
CA VAL A 130 3.30 -10.98 -9.34
C VAL A 130 2.78 -12.04 -8.39
N LYS A 131 2.85 -11.76 -7.07
CA LYS A 131 2.29 -12.63 -6.03
C LYS A 131 1.06 -12.01 -5.41
N GLY A 132 -0.02 -12.76 -5.35
CA GLY A 132 -1.26 -12.34 -4.71
C GLY A 132 -1.20 -12.46 -3.19
N GLU A 133 -1.08 -11.32 -2.53
CA GLU A 133 -1.19 -11.23 -1.08
C GLU A 133 -2.48 -10.47 -0.74
N GLY A 134 -3.51 -11.21 -0.30
CA GLY A 134 -4.79 -10.57 0.05
C GLY A 134 -5.51 -9.92 -1.13
N TRP A 135 -5.48 -10.55 -2.31
CA TRP A 135 -6.16 -10.09 -3.53
C TRP A 135 -5.59 -8.83 -4.17
N ARG A 136 -4.56 -8.25 -3.62
CA ARG A 136 -3.86 -7.10 -4.16
C ARG A 136 -2.37 -7.37 -4.17
N ALA A 137 -1.74 -7.19 -5.31
CA ALA A 137 -0.30 -7.19 -5.41
C ALA A 137 0.20 -5.80 -5.82
N ARG A 138 1.21 -5.31 -5.13
CA ARG A 138 1.90 -4.07 -5.45
C ARG A 138 3.37 -4.36 -5.58
N GLN A 139 3.96 -3.86 -6.65
CA GLN A 139 5.37 -4.04 -6.90
C GLN A 139 5.92 -2.89 -7.72
N TRP A 140 7.23 -2.81 -7.78
CA TRP A 140 7.92 -1.84 -8.62
C TRP A 140 9.18 -2.44 -9.22
N THR A 141 9.50 -1.94 -10.40
CA THR A 141 10.68 -2.33 -11.16
C THR A 141 11.48 -1.09 -11.52
N GLY A 142 12.77 -1.08 -11.21
CA GLY A 142 13.64 0.02 -11.60
C GLY A 142 13.80 0.11 -13.12
N VAL A 143 13.55 1.29 -13.68
CA VAL A 143 13.74 1.61 -15.09
C VAL A 143 14.85 2.65 -15.21
N ARG A 144 15.94 2.28 -15.86
CA ARG A 144 17.08 3.17 -16.05
C ARG A 144 16.97 3.93 -17.36
N LEU A 145 16.83 5.24 -17.26
CA LEU A 145 16.72 6.17 -18.38
C LEU A 145 18.07 6.86 -18.63
N ASN A 146 18.95 6.21 -19.37
CA ASN A 146 20.37 6.59 -19.45
C ASN A 146 20.71 7.57 -20.56
N LYS A 147 19.79 7.89 -21.46
CA LYS A 147 20.04 8.78 -22.60
C LYS A 147 18.86 9.72 -22.83
N PRO A 148 19.09 10.96 -23.31
CA PRO A 148 18.02 11.84 -23.73
C PRO A 148 17.19 11.24 -24.87
N GLY A 149 15.94 11.67 -24.96
CA GLY A 149 15.00 11.29 -26.02
C GLY A 149 13.67 10.75 -25.49
N ASN A 150 12.85 10.23 -26.39
CA ASN A 150 11.56 9.66 -26.04
C ASN A 150 11.72 8.19 -25.67
N TRP A 151 11.22 7.83 -24.51
CA TRP A 151 11.24 6.48 -24.00
C TRP A 151 9.82 5.95 -23.84
N THR A 152 9.68 4.65 -24.01
CA THR A 152 8.43 3.92 -23.82
C THR A 152 8.68 2.79 -22.84
N VAL A 153 7.87 2.71 -21.79
CA VAL A 153 7.87 1.61 -20.84
C VAL A 153 6.56 0.85 -21.03
N THR A 154 6.67 -0.42 -21.42
CA THR A 154 5.53 -1.27 -21.77
C THR A 154 5.45 -2.42 -20.76
N ILE A 155 4.28 -2.64 -20.19
CA ILE A 155 3.95 -3.81 -19.37
C ILE A 155 3.21 -4.77 -20.28
N MET A 156 3.69 -6.00 -20.37
CA MET A 156 3.15 -7.03 -21.25
C MET A 156 2.82 -8.29 -20.44
N ARG A 157 1.85 -9.05 -20.95
CA ARG A 157 1.58 -10.41 -20.53
C ARG A 157 1.61 -11.31 -21.76
N GLY A 158 2.64 -12.11 -21.89
CA GLY A 158 2.91 -12.77 -23.16
C GLY A 158 3.02 -11.75 -24.30
N GLU A 159 2.16 -11.85 -25.30
CA GLU A 159 2.10 -10.91 -26.44
C GLU A 159 1.16 -9.72 -26.22
N GLU A 160 0.34 -9.76 -25.16
CA GLU A 160 -0.62 -8.71 -24.84
C GLU A 160 0.04 -7.53 -24.15
N THR A 161 -0.19 -6.31 -24.66
CA THR A 161 0.21 -5.07 -23.99
C THR A 161 -0.86 -4.67 -22.98
N LEU A 162 -0.52 -4.73 -21.69
CA LEU A 162 -1.40 -4.31 -20.61
C LEU A 162 -1.41 -2.79 -20.42
N LYS A 163 -0.24 -2.16 -20.55
CA LYS A 163 -0.06 -0.71 -20.40
C LYS A 163 1.20 -0.23 -21.10
N GLU A 164 1.10 0.95 -21.66
CA GLU A 164 2.24 1.70 -22.21
C GLU A 164 2.31 3.07 -21.56
N ILE A 165 3.51 3.48 -21.15
CA ILE A 165 3.79 4.79 -20.56
C ILE A 165 4.94 5.40 -21.38
N GLN A 166 4.69 6.57 -21.95
CA GLN A 166 5.70 7.34 -22.66
C GLN A 166 6.29 8.38 -21.72
N ILE A 167 7.60 8.59 -21.76
CA ILE A 167 8.30 9.56 -20.96
C ILE A 167 9.39 10.25 -21.76
N LYS A 168 9.47 11.56 -21.60
CA LYS A 168 10.56 12.35 -22.17
C LYS A 168 11.76 12.34 -21.22
N VAL A 169 12.95 12.13 -21.78
CA VAL A 169 14.23 12.22 -21.07
C VAL A 169 15.02 13.39 -21.64
N ASN A 170 15.36 14.35 -20.78
CA ASN A 170 16.06 15.58 -21.13
C ASN A 170 17.57 15.48 -20.90
#